data_2d9873584a53de53403165161983bc7e
#
_entry.id   2d9873584a53de53403165161983bc7e
#
_cell.length_a   1.000
_cell.length_b   1.000
_cell.length_c   1.000
_cell.angle_alpha   90.00
_cell.angle_beta   90.00
_cell.angle_gamma   90.00
#
_symmetry.space_group_name_H-M   'P 1'
#
loop_
_entity.id
_entity.type
_entity.pdbx_description
1 polymer ?
#
loop_
_entity_poly.entity_id
_entity_poly.type
_entity_poly.pdbx_seq_one_letter_code
_entity_poly.pdbx_strand_id
1 'polypeptide(L)'
;MMRGIAGFLVLDRLGLRDDPMAGAGPVSIVLMIGAVATLFAQWGLIPVLHLGPRVSTLAGMALSVVGAAIFGTAGDLHGIALGFAIAALGFGLFRPGFTSGMSLSVSRPEQGQVSGKVASVNGASYIYAPALGVWLYGHSDWIGFAAIIGFCVAVMVIGWTRLDSDEALMARADD
;
A
#
# COMPACT_ATOMS: atom_id res chain seq x y z
N MET A 1 -4.98 -3.88 -5.57
CA MET A 1 -4.86 -5.35 -5.49
C MET A 1 -5.24 -5.87 -4.11
N MET A 2 -4.47 -5.63 -3.07
CA MET A 2 -4.66 -6.24 -1.74
C MET A 2 -6.07 -6.03 -1.14
N ARG A 3 -6.64 -4.83 -1.22
CA ARG A 3 -8.01 -4.57 -0.76
C ARG A 3 -9.07 -5.37 -1.52
N GLY A 4 -8.86 -5.63 -2.81
CA GLY A 4 -9.77 -6.46 -3.61
C GLY A 4 -9.71 -7.94 -3.22
N ILE A 5 -8.52 -8.44 -2.86
CA ILE A 5 -8.30 -9.81 -2.41
C ILE A 5 -8.79 -10.01 -0.96
N ALA A 6 -8.71 -8.98 -0.12
CA ALA A 6 -8.93 -9.10 1.33
C ALA A 6 -10.28 -9.73 1.70
N GLY A 7 -11.35 -9.34 1.01
CA GLY A 7 -12.67 -9.92 1.25
C GLY A 7 -12.70 -11.42 0.94
N PHE A 8 -12.17 -11.80 -0.21
CA PHE A 8 -12.14 -13.22 -0.63
C PHE A 8 -11.26 -14.05 0.27
N LEU A 9 -10.06 -13.57 0.64
CA LEU A 9 -9.16 -14.29 1.53
C LEU A 9 -9.81 -14.54 2.90
N VAL A 10 -10.46 -13.53 3.48
CA VAL A 10 -11.15 -13.66 4.78
C VAL A 10 -12.23 -14.74 4.69
N LEU A 11 -13.06 -14.70 3.65
CA LEU A 11 -14.13 -15.68 3.44
C LEU A 11 -13.57 -17.09 3.24
N ASP A 12 -12.51 -17.24 2.45
CA ASP A 12 -11.90 -18.54 2.16
C ASP A 12 -11.24 -19.15 3.41
N ARG A 13 -10.44 -18.36 4.13
CA ARG A 13 -9.72 -18.84 5.33
C ARG A 13 -10.62 -19.16 6.52
N LEU A 14 -11.76 -18.45 6.63
CA LEU A 14 -12.73 -18.70 7.68
C LEU A 14 -13.83 -19.70 7.27
N GLY A 15 -13.82 -20.21 6.03
CA GLY A 15 -14.83 -21.13 5.52
C GLY A 15 -16.21 -20.50 5.41
N LEU A 16 -16.29 -19.18 5.19
CA LEU A 16 -17.55 -18.41 5.16
C LEU A 16 -17.96 -18.04 3.72
N ARG A 17 -17.40 -18.70 2.72
CA ARG A 17 -17.67 -18.39 1.31
C ARG A 17 -19.14 -18.64 0.93
N ASP A 18 -19.75 -19.65 1.52
CA ASP A 18 -21.15 -20.04 1.27
C ASP A 18 -22.14 -19.24 2.12
N ASP A 19 -21.67 -18.48 3.11
CA ASP A 19 -22.50 -17.59 3.96
C ASP A 19 -21.93 -16.17 3.97
N PRO A 20 -22.22 -15.36 2.95
CA PRO A 20 -21.73 -13.98 2.87
C PRO A 20 -22.22 -13.08 4.01
N MET A 21 -23.35 -13.39 4.64
CA MET A 21 -23.88 -12.61 5.77
C MET A 21 -23.03 -12.83 7.02
N ALA A 22 -22.64 -14.06 7.32
CA ALA A 22 -21.72 -14.36 8.42
C ALA A 22 -20.32 -13.81 8.16
N GLY A 23 -19.89 -13.77 6.90
CA GLY A 23 -18.60 -13.22 6.47
C GLY A 23 -18.50 -11.70 6.51
N ALA A 24 -19.62 -10.97 6.47
CA ALA A 24 -19.62 -9.50 6.40
C ALA A 24 -18.95 -8.85 7.62
N GLY A 25 -19.15 -9.38 8.81
CA GLY A 25 -18.53 -8.90 10.05
C GLY A 25 -17.00 -8.98 10.02
N PRO A 26 -16.42 -10.18 9.88
CA PRO A 26 -14.97 -10.36 9.78
C PRO A 26 -14.30 -9.52 8.68
N VAL A 27 -14.87 -9.46 7.47
CA VAL A 27 -14.37 -8.65 6.38
C VAL A 27 -14.35 -7.17 6.73
N SER A 28 -15.45 -6.67 7.34
CA SER A 28 -15.56 -5.27 7.73
C SER A 28 -14.54 -4.89 8.80
N ILE A 29 -14.28 -5.77 9.77
CA ILE A 29 -13.27 -5.56 10.81
C ILE A 29 -11.88 -5.43 10.19
N VAL A 30 -11.50 -6.34 9.29
CA VAL A 30 -10.19 -6.29 8.62
C VAL A 30 -10.02 -5.00 7.83
N LEU A 31 -11.04 -4.60 7.05
CA LEU A 31 -11.00 -3.37 6.27
C LEU A 31 -10.94 -2.11 7.15
N MET A 32 -11.68 -2.10 8.27
CA MET A 32 -11.66 -1.01 9.25
C MET A 32 -10.28 -0.88 9.90
N ILE A 33 -9.69 -1.98 10.34
CA ILE A 33 -8.32 -1.99 10.90
C ILE A 33 -7.32 -1.43 9.89
N GLY A 34 -7.42 -1.83 8.63
CA GLY A 34 -6.56 -1.28 7.58
C GLY A 34 -6.78 0.22 7.33
N ALA A 35 -8.01 0.71 7.42
CA ALA A 35 -8.31 2.14 7.31
C ALA A 35 -7.69 2.92 8.47
N VAL A 36 -7.86 2.45 9.70
CA VAL A 36 -7.26 3.05 10.91
C VAL A 36 -5.73 3.04 10.81
N ALA A 37 -5.12 1.93 10.41
CA ALA A 37 -3.67 1.83 10.21
C ALA A 37 -3.15 2.83 9.17
N THR A 38 -3.88 3.01 8.06
CA THR A 38 -3.54 4.00 7.03
C THR A 38 -3.59 5.43 7.58
N LEU A 39 -4.65 5.78 8.33
CA LEU A 39 -4.78 7.10 8.96
C LEU A 39 -3.69 7.33 10.01
N PHE A 40 -3.39 6.33 10.83
CA PHE A 40 -2.31 6.39 11.81
C PHE A 40 -0.94 6.62 11.14
N ALA A 41 -0.68 5.99 9.99
CA ALA A 41 0.53 6.25 9.24
C ALA A 41 0.63 7.72 8.79
N GLN A 42 -0.46 8.27 8.26
CA GLN A 42 -0.47 9.61 7.66
C GLN A 42 -0.51 10.74 8.69
N TRP A 43 -1.29 10.59 9.75
CA TRP A 43 -1.50 11.64 10.75
C TRP A 43 -0.65 11.44 12.01
N GLY A 44 -0.19 10.22 12.26
CA GLY A 44 0.65 9.88 13.39
C GLY A 44 2.13 9.79 13.01
N LEU A 45 2.50 8.77 12.24
CA LEU A 45 3.91 8.44 12.02
C LEU A 45 4.65 9.50 11.19
N ILE A 46 4.08 9.97 10.08
CA ILE A 46 4.77 10.92 9.19
C ILE A 46 5.08 12.24 9.92
N PRO A 47 4.10 12.93 10.55
CA PRO A 47 4.39 14.20 11.22
C PRO A 47 5.22 14.04 12.48
N VAL A 48 5.03 12.96 13.26
CA VAL A 48 5.77 12.75 14.52
C VAL A 48 7.23 12.38 14.26
N LEU A 49 7.49 11.53 13.26
CA LEU A 49 8.86 11.09 12.94
C LEU A 49 9.55 11.99 11.91
N HIS A 50 8.86 13.03 11.40
CA HIS A 50 9.39 13.95 10.38
C HIS A 50 9.99 13.19 9.19
N LEU A 51 9.28 12.14 8.73
CA LEU A 51 9.76 11.25 7.68
C LEU A 51 9.84 11.99 6.35
N GLY A 52 11.02 12.03 5.76
CA GLY A 52 11.22 12.55 4.41
C GLY A 52 10.58 11.65 3.33
N PRO A 53 10.44 12.18 2.10
CA PRO A 53 9.80 11.47 0.98
C PRO A 53 10.42 10.11 0.66
N ARG A 54 11.76 10.04 0.64
CA ARG A 54 12.48 8.80 0.35
C ARG A 54 12.30 7.77 1.44
N VAL A 55 12.51 8.16 2.69
CA VAL A 55 12.37 7.26 3.85
C VAL A 55 10.93 6.75 3.93
N SER A 56 9.93 7.62 3.79
CA SER A 56 8.52 7.22 3.79
C SER A 56 8.19 6.23 2.68
N THR A 57 8.75 6.43 1.47
CA THR A 57 8.54 5.55 0.32
C THR A 57 9.15 4.16 0.58
N LEU A 58 10.42 4.10 0.99
CA LEU A 58 11.14 2.84 1.18
C LEU A 58 10.63 2.05 2.38
N ALA A 59 10.45 2.72 3.53
CA ALA A 59 9.90 2.10 4.73
C ALA A 59 8.45 1.62 4.49
N GLY A 60 7.66 2.42 3.77
CA GLY A 60 6.30 2.05 3.39
C GLY A 60 6.26 0.79 2.54
N MET A 61 7.14 0.66 1.55
CA MET A 61 7.21 -0.55 0.72
C MET A 61 7.71 -1.76 1.50
N ALA A 62 8.73 -1.61 2.35
CA ALA A 62 9.23 -2.68 3.20
C ALA A 62 8.14 -3.22 4.15
N LEU A 63 7.41 -2.33 4.82
CA LEU A 63 6.25 -2.72 5.65
C LEU A 63 5.16 -3.39 4.83
N SER A 64 4.90 -2.92 3.60
CA SER A 64 3.91 -3.52 2.72
C SER A 64 4.30 -4.95 2.32
N VAL A 65 5.58 -5.23 2.07
CA VAL A 65 6.09 -6.60 1.81
C VAL A 65 5.86 -7.50 3.01
N VAL A 66 6.27 -7.05 4.21
CA VAL A 66 6.10 -7.83 5.44
C VAL A 66 4.61 -8.08 5.72
N GLY A 67 3.80 -7.05 5.64
CA GLY A 67 2.36 -7.15 5.86
C GLY A 67 1.68 -8.07 4.84
N ALA A 68 2.04 -7.99 3.56
CA ALA A 68 1.50 -8.87 2.51
C ALA A 68 1.90 -10.34 2.73
N ALA A 69 3.13 -10.59 3.18
CA ALA A 69 3.59 -11.93 3.51
C ALA A 69 2.81 -12.54 4.69
N ILE A 70 2.64 -11.79 5.78
CA ILE A 70 1.83 -12.23 6.93
C ILE A 70 0.38 -12.45 6.51
N PHE A 71 -0.21 -11.50 5.80
CA PHE A 71 -1.59 -11.55 5.34
C PHE A 71 -1.85 -12.77 4.44
N GLY A 72 -0.92 -13.09 3.52
CA GLY A 72 -1.05 -14.22 2.59
C GLY A 72 -0.88 -15.58 3.25
N THR A 73 -0.10 -15.67 4.34
CA THR A 73 0.18 -16.93 5.04
C THR A 73 -0.73 -17.18 6.25
N ALA A 74 -1.43 -16.15 6.72
CA ALA A 74 -2.30 -16.27 7.90
C ALA A 74 -3.49 -17.20 7.64
N GLY A 75 -3.78 -18.05 8.63
CA GLY A 75 -4.91 -19.00 8.60
C GLY A 75 -6.09 -18.59 9.47
N ASP A 76 -5.93 -17.54 10.31
CA ASP A 76 -6.93 -17.08 11.26
C ASP A 76 -7.20 -15.58 11.13
N LEU A 77 -8.31 -15.11 11.66
CA LEU A 77 -8.74 -13.72 11.57
C LEU A 77 -7.73 -12.73 12.16
N HIS A 78 -7.06 -13.08 13.25
CA HIS A 78 -6.12 -12.19 13.92
C HIS A 78 -4.85 -11.99 13.08
N GLY A 79 -4.30 -13.07 12.54
CA GLY A 79 -3.15 -13.01 11.62
C GLY A 79 -3.47 -12.26 10.33
N ILE A 80 -4.65 -12.49 9.77
CA ILE A 80 -5.15 -11.77 8.58
C ILE A 80 -5.27 -10.27 8.90
N ALA A 81 -5.90 -9.90 10.02
CA ALA A 81 -6.06 -8.51 10.43
C ALA A 81 -4.71 -7.83 10.69
N LEU A 82 -3.78 -8.51 11.36
CA LEU A 82 -2.44 -8.01 11.63
C LEU A 82 -1.65 -7.78 10.34
N GLY A 83 -1.61 -8.78 9.46
CA GLY A 83 -0.93 -8.64 8.17
C GLY A 83 -1.50 -7.51 7.32
N PHE A 84 -2.83 -7.40 7.28
CA PHE A 84 -3.51 -6.33 6.57
C PHE A 84 -3.24 -4.95 7.18
N ALA A 85 -3.19 -4.84 8.53
CA ALA A 85 -2.86 -3.61 9.23
C ALA A 85 -1.43 -3.14 8.90
N ILE A 86 -0.44 -4.04 8.96
CA ILE A 86 0.96 -3.73 8.66
C ILE A 86 1.10 -3.29 7.20
N ALA A 87 0.47 -4.01 6.26
CA ALA A 87 0.51 -3.62 4.85
C ALA A 87 -0.20 -2.28 4.59
N ALA A 88 -1.35 -2.04 5.23
CA ALA A 88 -2.09 -0.79 5.10
C ALA A 88 -1.30 0.39 5.68
N LEU A 89 -0.58 0.18 6.79
CA LEU A 89 0.36 1.13 7.38
C LEU A 89 1.48 1.46 6.39
N GLY A 90 2.07 0.44 5.77
CA GLY A 90 3.08 0.60 4.72
C GLY A 90 2.58 1.42 3.53
N PHE A 91 1.41 1.12 2.98
CA PHE A 91 0.80 1.90 1.91
C PHE A 91 0.41 3.31 2.35
N GLY A 92 0.06 3.50 3.63
CA GLY A 92 -0.21 4.80 4.23
C GLY A 92 1.03 5.70 4.25
N LEU A 93 2.21 5.16 4.49
CA LEU A 93 3.50 5.86 4.41
C LEU A 93 3.94 6.09 2.96
N PHE A 94 3.81 5.07 2.12
CA PHE A 94 4.27 5.12 0.72
C PHE A 94 3.60 6.23 -0.08
N ARG A 95 2.26 6.35 -0.03
CA ARG A 95 1.52 7.27 -0.89
C ARG A 95 1.95 8.73 -0.77
N PRO A 96 1.94 9.34 0.42
CA PRO A 96 2.38 10.73 0.55
C PRO A 96 3.89 10.87 0.28
N GLY A 97 4.73 9.92 0.71
CA GLY A 97 6.17 9.94 0.42
C GLY A 97 6.47 9.98 -1.08
N PHE A 98 5.85 9.08 -1.84
CA PHE A 98 6.00 9.04 -3.29
C PHE A 98 5.47 10.32 -3.97
N THR A 99 4.30 10.80 -3.58
CA THR A 99 3.69 11.98 -4.20
C THR A 99 4.50 13.24 -3.92
N SER A 100 4.95 13.44 -2.67
CA SER A 100 5.80 14.57 -2.31
C SER A 100 7.17 14.50 -2.97
N GLY A 101 7.80 13.33 -2.99
CA GLY A 101 9.08 13.12 -3.66
C GLY A 101 9.03 13.45 -5.15
N MET A 102 7.97 13.02 -5.85
CA MET A 102 7.75 13.36 -7.26
C MET A 102 7.52 14.86 -7.48
N SER A 103 6.79 15.51 -6.59
CA SER A 103 6.56 16.96 -6.68
C SER A 103 7.84 17.76 -6.45
N LEU A 104 8.65 17.37 -5.47
CA LEU A 104 9.92 18.05 -5.15
C LEU A 104 11.05 17.78 -6.16
N SER A 105 10.91 16.76 -7.01
CA SER A 105 11.90 16.43 -8.03
C SER A 105 11.84 17.31 -9.28
N VAL A 106 10.86 18.20 -9.38
CA VAL A 106 10.63 19.08 -10.53
C VAL A 106 10.49 20.53 -10.12
N SER A 107 10.66 21.46 -11.08
CA SER A 107 10.50 22.88 -10.84
C SER A 107 9.06 23.25 -10.47
N ARG A 108 8.87 24.36 -9.72
CA ARG A 108 7.54 24.81 -9.27
C ARG A 108 6.49 24.92 -10.40
N PRO A 109 6.82 25.44 -11.61
CA PRO A 109 5.85 25.48 -12.71
C PRO A 109 5.41 24.10 -13.20
N GLU A 110 6.27 23.08 -13.06
CA GLU A 110 6.01 21.71 -13.53
C GLU A 110 5.27 20.83 -12.51
N GLN A 111 5.22 21.24 -11.23
CA GLN A 111 4.60 20.46 -10.15
C GLN A 111 3.13 20.13 -10.43
N GLY A 112 2.37 21.08 -11.00
CA GLY A 112 0.98 20.85 -11.39
C GLY A 112 0.84 19.76 -12.46
N GLN A 113 1.72 19.76 -13.45
CA GLN A 113 1.72 18.74 -14.51
C GLN A 113 2.08 17.35 -13.98
N VAL A 114 3.10 17.26 -13.13
CA VAL A 114 3.53 15.99 -12.51
C VAL A 114 2.45 15.46 -11.60
N SER A 115 1.86 16.31 -10.75
CA SER A 115 0.74 15.91 -9.88
C SER A 115 -0.46 15.40 -10.67
N GLY A 116 -0.78 16.04 -11.79
CA GLY A 116 -1.85 15.59 -12.70
C GLY A 116 -1.55 14.21 -13.31
N LYS A 117 -0.31 13.96 -13.77
CA LYS A 117 0.12 12.65 -14.29
C LYS A 117 0.05 11.56 -13.20
N VAL A 118 0.54 11.85 -12.01
CA VAL A 118 0.48 10.92 -10.86
C VAL A 118 -0.98 10.62 -10.51
N ALA A 119 -1.85 11.63 -10.46
CA ALA A 119 -3.27 11.43 -10.19
C ALA A 119 -3.95 10.56 -11.25
N SER A 120 -3.63 10.76 -12.53
CA SER A 120 -4.17 9.96 -13.64
C SER A 120 -3.75 8.50 -13.56
N VAL A 121 -2.47 8.23 -13.30
CA VAL A 121 -1.96 6.86 -13.11
C VAL A 121 -2.59 6.20 -11.90
N ASN A 122 -2.70 6.92 -10.78
CA ASN A 122 -3.39 6.44 -9.59
C ASN A 122 -4.87 6.11 -9.88
N GLY A 123 -5.59 7.00 -10.58
CA GLY A 123 -6.98 6.78 -10.97
C GLY A 123 -7.14 5.51 -11.81
N ALA A 124 -6.30 5.33 -12.83
CA ALA A 124 -6.29 4.12 -13.66
C ALA A 124 -6.00 2.87 -12.81
N SER A 125 -5.05 2.94 -11.87
CA SER A 125 -4.70 1.81 -11.02
C SER A 125 -5.84 1.36 -10.10
N TYR A 126 -6.75 2.25 -9.69
CA TYR A 126 -7.93 1.89 -8.90
C TYR A 126 -8.93 1.04 -9.69
N ILE A 127 -8.95 1.15 -11.01
CA ILE A 127 -9.82 0.34 -11.88
C ILE A 127 -9.18 -1.03 -12.12
N TYR A 128 -7.91 -1.05 -12.56
CA TYR A 128 -7.26 -2.28 -12.99
C TYR A 128 -6.71 -3.13 -11.84
N ALA A 129 -6.16 -2.52 -10.80
CA ALA A 129 -5.46 -3.26 -9.75
C ALA A 129 -6.38 -4.19 -8.93
N PRO A 130 -7.61 -3.81 -8.54
CA PRO A 130 -8.54 -4.74 -7.88
C PRO A 130 -8.90 -5.92 -8.77
N ALA A 131 -9.26 -5.65 -10.04
CA ALA A 131 -9.64 -6.69 -11.00
C ALA A 131 -8.50 -7.68 -11.24
N LEU A 132 -7.28 -7.17 -11.49
CA LEU A 132 -6.08 -8.00 -11.64
C LEU A 132 -5.81 -8.81 -10.37
N GLY A 133 -5.96 -8.20 -9.19
CA GLY A 133 -5.76 -8.88 -7.93
C GLY A 133 -6.71 -10.06 -7.73
N VAL A 134 -7.99 -9.86 -7.97
CA VAL A 134 -9.00 -10.92 -7.86
C VAL A 134 -8.76 -12.01 -8.91
N TRP A 135 -8.42 -11.63 -10.13
CA TRP A 135 -8.12 -12.57 -11.21
C TRP A 135 -6.91 -13.46 -10.87
N LEU A 136 -5.80 -12.86 -10.39
CA LEU A 136 -4.61 -13.61 -9.97
C LEU A 136 -4.91 -14.53 -8.78
N TYR A 137 -5.65 -14.04 -7.79
CA TYR A 137 -6.06 -14.81 -6.63
C TYR A 137 -6.95 -16.00 -7.01
N GLY A 138 -7.84 -15.80 -7.97
CA GLY A 138 -8.70 -16.88 -8.49
C GLY A 138 -7.96 -18.01 -9.20
N HIS A 139 -6.72 -17.76 -9.68
CA HIS A 139 -5.87 -18.82 -10.27
C HIS A 139 -5.04 -19.55 -9.19
N SER A 140 -4.51 -18.83 -8.23
CA SER A 140 -3.80 -19.36 -7.07
C SER A 140 -3.55 -18.25 -6.06
N ASP A 141 -3.79 -18.53 -4.79
CA ASP A 141 -3.51 -17.63 -3.67
C ASP A 141 -2.07 -17.11 -3.73
N TRP A 142 -1.12 -18.00 -3.98
CA TRP A 142 0.31 -17.68 -4.04
C TRP A 142 0.69 -16.72 -5.17
N ILE A 143 0.06 -16.85 -6.33
CA ILE A 143 0.34 -15.98 -7.49
C ILE A 143 -0.08 -14.53 -7.17
N GLY A 144 -1.25 -14.36 -6.56
CA GLY A 144 -1.75 -13.05 -6.17
C GLY A 144 -0.82 -12.34 -5.18
N PHE A 145 -0.36 -13.06 -4.14
CA PHE A 145 0.55 -12.50 -3.14
C PHE A 145 1.97 -12.30 -3.67
N ALA A 146 2.50 -13.24 -4.45
CA ALA A 146 3.80 -13.10 -5.09
C ALA A 146 3.84 -11.87 -6.01
N ALA A 147 2.78 -11.59 -6.75
CA ALA A 147 2.66 -10.41 -7.58
C ALA A 147 2.67 -9.11 -6.74
N ILE A 148 1.94 -9.07 -5.62
CA ILE A 148 1.94 -7.91 -4.71
C ILE A 148 3.34 -7.67 -4.15
N ILE A 149 3.96 -8.71 -3.60
CA ILE A 149 5.31 -8.64 -3.02
C ILE A 149 6.32 -8.23 -4.09
N GLY A 150 6.28 -8.87 -5.26
CA GLY A 150 7.16 -8.54 -6.38
C GLY A 150 7.05 -7.08 -6.82
N PHE A 151 5.83 -6.54 -6.89
CA PHE A 151 5.61 -5.12 -7.18
C PHE A 151 6.18 -4.21 -6.10
N CYS A 152 5.96 -4.52 -4.82
CA CYS A 152 6.51 -3.73 -3.71
C CYS A 152 8.03 -3.75 -3.71
N VAL A 153 8.64 -4.91 -3.93
CA VAL A 153 10.11 -5.05 -4.04
C VAL A 153 10.65 -4.28 -5.24
N ALA A 154 10.00 -4.37 -6.41
CA ALA A 154 10.40 -3.62 -7.59
C ALA A 154 10.38 -2.11 -7.35
N VAL A 155 9.30 -1.59 -6.74
CA VAL A 155 9.20 -0.17 -6.37
C VAL A 155 10.25 0.22 -5.34
N MET A 156 10.54 -0.66 -4.36
CA MET A 156 11.57 -0.42 -3.36
C MET A 156 12.97 -0.32 -4.00
N VAL A 157 13.31 -1.23 -4.92
CA VAL A 157 14.59 -1.22 -5.64
C VAL A 157 14.72 0.02 -6.52
N ILE A 158 13.67 0.36 -7.28
CA ILE A 158 13.65 1.58 -8.11
C ILE A 158 13.76 2.83 -7.22
N GLY A 159 13.02 2.89 -6.13
CA GLY A 159 13.08 3.98 -5.18
C GLY A 159 14.46 4.14 -4.54
N TRP A 160 15.10 3.03 -4.18
CA TRP A 160 16.46 3.06 -3.63
C TRP A 160 17.48 3.64 -4.61
N THR A 161 17.37 3.28 -5.91
CA THR A 161 18.35 3.65 -6.95
C THR A 161 18.06 4.98 -7.63
N ARG A 162 16.82 5.47 -7.61
CA ARG A 162 16.37 6.63 -8.39
C ARG A 162 15.87 7.82 -7.58
N LEU A 163 15.49 7.62 -6.31
CA LEU A 163 15.09 8.73 -5.47
C LEU A 163 16.32 9.44 -4.88
N ASP A 164 16.36 10.76 -5.03
CA ASP A 164 17.34 11.62 -4.36
C ASP A 164 17.22 11.48 -2.84
N SER A 165 18.28 11.82 -2.10
CA SER A 165 18.24 11.84 -0.65
C SER A 165 17.21 12.87 -0.14
N ASP A 166 16.66 12.61 1.04
CA ASP A 166 15.67 13.53 1.64
C ASP A 166 16.26 14.92 1.86
N GLU A 167 17.55 15.02 2.19
CA GLU A 167 18.27 16.30 2.31
C GLU A 167 18.30 17.07 0.98
N ALA A 168 18.60 16.39 -0.13
CA ALA A 168 18.64 17.01 -1.44
C ALA A 168 17.24 17.44 -1.92
N LEU A 169 16.19 16.67 -1.60
CA LEU A 169 14.82 17.02 -1.93
C LEU A 169 14.30 18.21 -1.11
N MET A 170 14.65 18.28 0.17
CA MET A 170 14.27 19.39 1.04
C MET A 170 15.00 20.69 0.67
N ALA A 171 16.30 20.63 0.35
CA ALA A 171 17.04 21.80 -0.11
C ALA A 171 16.42 22.44 -1.36
N ARG A 172 15.88 21.65 -2.28
CA ARG A 172 15.17 22.17 -3.47
C ARG A 172 13.82 22.79 -3.16
N ALA A 173 13.21 22.47 -2.03
CA ALA A 173 11.93 23.03 -1.64
C ALA A 173 12.06 24.48 -1.12
N ASP A 174 13.25 24.83 -0.60
CA ASP A 174 13.57 26.15 -0.03
C ASP A 174 14.01 27.16 -1.10
N ASP A 175 14.39 26.70 -2.30
CA ASP A 175 14.70 27.52 -3.49
C ASP A 175 13.42 27.83 -4.31
#